data_c82a91e2d2e05cd73e79105dce4e62fe
#
_entry.id   c82a91e2d2e05cd73e79105dce4e62fe
#
_cell.length_a   1.000
_cell.length_b   1.000
_cell.length_c   1.000
_cell.angle_alpha   90.00
_cell.angle_beta   90.00
_cell.angle_gamma   90.00
#
_symmetry.space_group_name_H-M   'P 1'
#
loop_
_entity.id
_entity.type
_entity.pdbx_description
1 polymer ?
#
loop_
_entity_poly.entity_id
_entity_poly.type
_entity_poly.pdbx_seq_one_letter_code
_entity_poly.pdbx_strand_id
1 'polypeptide(L)'
;SDWGSSKLAAKYHNLFGIKGTGENSQVLTTKEYVNGKWITTKGRFKVYSSWSESIKDHTKLMINGTDYNSQNYQAVTQASDYKEAAKALQEAHYATDPDYAQKLISVIQTYKLYNYDK
;
A
#
# COMPACT_ATOMS: atom_id res chain seq x y z
N SER A 1 -11.47 0.63 -4.34
CA SER A 1 -10.62 1.69 -3.88
C SER A 1 -9.19 1.48 -4.37
N ASP A 2 -8.56 2.55 -4.63
CA ASP A 2 -7.21 2.53 -5.16
C ASP A 2 -6.16 2.18 -4.10
N TRP A 3 -6.56 2.20 -2.83
CA TRP A 3 -5.67 1.97 -1.71
C TRP A 3 -6.01 0.67 -0.98
N GLY A 4 -6.67 -0.26 -1.68
CA GLY A 4 -7.12 -1.51 -1.10
C GLY A 4 -8.46 -1.35 -0.41
N SER A 5 -8.98 -2.45 0.16
CA SER A 5 -10.21 -2.37 0.94
C SER A 5 -9.91 -1.74 2.29
N SER A 6 -10.93 -1.15 2.93
CA SER A 6 -10.72 -0.47 4.20
C SER A 6 -10.18 -1.42 5.27
N LYS A 7 -10.67 -2.66 5.31
CA LYS A 7 -10.17 -3.64 6.29
C LYS A 7 -8.73 -4.03 6.01
N LEU A 8 -8.41 -4.27 4.74
CA LEU A 8 -7.06 -4.65 4.35
C LEU A 8 -6.06 -3.53 4.69
N ALA A 9 -6.43 -2.30 4.39
CA ALA A 9 -5.55 -1.16 4.65
C ALA A 9 -5.54 -0.77 6.13
N ALA A 10 -6.70 -0.73 6.80
CA ALA A 10 -6.79 -0.24 8.15
C ALA A 10 -6.26 -1.25 9.18
N LYS A 11 -6.64 -2.50 9.05
CA LYS A 11 -6.28 -3.51 10.04
C LYS A 11 -4.97 -4.20 9.73
N TYR A 12 -4.72 -4.49 8.46
CA TYR A 12 -3.55 -5.27 8.06
C TYR A 12 -2.47 -4.42 7.40
N HIS A 13 -2.67 -3.13 7.32
CA HIS A 13 -1.70 -2.14 6.84
C HIS A 13 -1.24 -2.39 5.40
N ASN A 14 -2.05 -3.08 4.62
CA ASN A 14 -1.73 -3.39 3.24
C ASN A 14 -2.47 -2.40 2.33
N LEU A 15 -1.73 -1.40 1.85
CA LEU A 15 -2.33 -0.30 1.10
C LEU A 15 -2.53 -0.60 -0.38
N PHE A 16 -1.77 -1.55 -0.93
CA PHE A 16 -1.70 -1.75 -2.38
C PHE A 16 -2.28 -3.08 -2.83
N GLY A 17 -2.91 -3.82 -1.92
CA GLY A 17 -3.51 -5.10 -2.28
C GLY A 17 -2.49 -6.17 -2.62
N ILE A 18 -1.35 -6.16 -1.96
CA ILE A 18 -0.26 -7.09 -2.27
C ILE A 18 -0.63 -8.48 -1.77
N LYS A 19 -0.57 -9.45 -2.66
CA LYS A 19 -0.86 -10.85 -2.33
C LYS A 19 0.28 -11.44 -1.52
N GLY A 20 -0.05 -12.43 -0.68
CA GLY A 20 0.96 -13.06 0.16
C GLY A 20 0.65 -14.52 0.40
N THR A 21 1.57 -15.18 1.07
CA THR A 21 1.44 -16.58 1.45
C THR A 21 2.00 -16.75 2.85
N GLY A 22 1.59 -17.83 3.52
CA GLY A 22 2.20 -18.19 4.79
C GLY A 22 1.69 -17.39 5.97
N GLU A 23 2.54 -17.28 6.99
CA GLU A 23 2.13 -16.75 8.29
C GLU A 23 1.79 -15.27 8.27
N ASN A 24 2.50 -14.49 7.46
CA ASN A 24 2.26 -13.05 7.40
C ASN A 24 1.28 -12.71 6.29
N SER A 25 0.19 -13.45 6.26
CA SER A 25 -0.86 -13.23 5.27
C SER A 25 -2.21 -13.57 5.85
N GLN A 26 -3.25 -13.04 5.23
CA GLN A 26 -4.62 -13.22 5.69
C GLN A 26 -5.55 -13.37 4.49
N VAL A 27 -6.49 -14.30 4.58
CA VAL A 27 -7.51 -14.47 3.56
C VAL A 27 -8.64 -13.47 3.83
N LEU A 28 -8.96 -12.67 2.83
CA LEU A 28 -10.01 -11.66 2.94
C LEU A 28 -10.92 -11.73 1.73
N THR A 29 -12.16 -11.34 1.96
CA THR A 29 -13.13 -11.17 0.88
C THR A 29 -12.96 -9.76 0.32
N THR A 30 -12.83 -9.66 -1.00
CA THR A 30 -12.65 -8.40 -1.69
C THR A 30 -13.63 -8.30 -2.86
N LYS A 31 -13.74 -7.12 -3.42
CA LYS A 31 -14.56 -6.89 -4.59
C LYS A 31 -13.69 -6.49 -5.76
N GLU A 32 -14.00 -7.05 -6.92
CA GLU A 32 -13.30 -6.72 -8.16
C GLU A 32 -14.31 -6.38 -9.25
N TYR A 33 -13.93 -5.46 -10.12
CA TYR A 33 -14.75 -5.07 -11.24
C TYR A 33 -14.28 -5.84 -12.46
N VAL A 34 -15.11 -6.80 -12.92
CA VAL A 34 -14.75 -7.70 -14.00
C VAL A 34 -15.89 -7.72 -15.01
N ASN A 35 -15.55 -7.47 -16.27
CA ASN A 35 -16.51 -7.49 -17.38
C ASN A 35 -17.77 -6.67 -17.10
N GLY A 36 -17.56 -5.47 -16.55
CA GLY A 36 -18.67 -4.55 -16.29
C GLY A 36 -19.47 -4.85 -15.04
N LYS A 37 -19.03 -5.78 -14.21
CA LYS A 37 -19.75 -6.15 -13.00
C LYS A 37 -18.82 -6.20 -11.79
N TRP A 38 -19.36 -5.86 -10.64
CA TRP A 38 -18.67 -6.07 -9.37
C TRP A 38 -18.87 -7.51 -8.92
N ILE A 39 -17.79 -8.20 -8.65
CA ILE A 39 -17.85 -9.56 -8.12
C ILE A 39 -17.16 -9.61 -6.77
N THR A 40 -17.62 -10.54 -5.94
CA THR A 40 -17.00 -10.79 -4.65
C THR A 40 -16.09 -12.00 -4.79
N THR A 41 -14.86 -11.85 -4.33
CA THR A 41 -13.87 -12.91 -4.43
C THR A 41 -13.04 -12.94 -3.15
N LYS A 42 -12.29 -14.01 -2.97
CA LYS A 42 -11.39 -14.16 -1.83
C LYS A 42 -9.96 -14.20 -2.31
N GLY A 43 -9.08 -13.60 -1.52
CA GLY A 43 -7.66 -13.63 -1.81
C GLY A 43 -6.86 -13.64 -0.54
N ARG A 44 -5.66 -14.14 -0.61
CA ARG A 44 -4.73 -14.10 0.52
C ARG A 44 -3.78 -12.94 0.31
N PHE A 45 -3.74 -12.03 1.28
CA PHE A 45 -2.98 -10.79 1.19
C PHE A 45 -1.94 -10.72 2.29
N LYS A 46 -0.84 -10.05 1.98
CA LYS A 46 0.20 -9.80 2.98
C LYS A 46 -0.31 -8.94 4.13
N VAL A 47 0.19 -9.22 5.31
CA VAL A 47 -0.06 -8.44 6.52
C VAL A 47 1.23 -7.73 6.88
N TYR A 48 1.14 -6.43 7.11
CA TYR A 48 2.30 -5.61 7.45
C TYR A 48 2.16 -5.09 8.87
N SER A 49 3.29 -4.84 9.51
CA SER A 49 3.31 -4.29 10.87
C SER A 49 3.01 -2.80 10.89
N SER A 50 3.19 -2.12 9.76
CA SER A 50 2.95 -0.68 9.66
C SER A 50 2.67 -0.31 8.21
N TRP A 51 2.10 0.87 8.03
CA TRP A 51 1.85 1.37 6.68
C TRP A 51 3.15 1.68 5.94
N SER A 52 4.19 2.12 6.66
CA SER A 52 5.47 2.35 6.02
C SER A 52 6.06 1.06 5.45
N GLU A 53 5.85 -0.06 6.12
CA GLU A 53 6.32 -1.36 5.60
C GLU A 53 5.62 -1.73 4.30
N SER A 54 4.34 -1.44 4.18
CA SER A 54 3.63 -1.74 2.94
C SER A 54 4.11 -0.85 1.79
N ILE A 55 4.41 0.42 2.07
CA ILE A 55 4.96 1.32 1.06
C ILE A 55 6.33 0.83 0.60
N LYS A 56 7.17 0.44 1.55
CA LYS A 56 8.51 -0.05 1.24
C LYS A 56 8.47 -1.34 0.42
N ASP A 57 7.62 -2.27 0.80
CA ASP A 57 7.52 -3.55 0.10
C ASP A 57 6.99 -3.36 -1.33
N HIS A 58 6.00 -2.51 -1.49
CA HIS A 58 5.47 -2.17 -2.81
C HIS A 58 6.59 -1.59 -3.69
N THR A 59 7.40 -0.71 -3.12
CA THR A 59 8.50 -0.09 -3.85
C THR A 59 9.53 -1.14 -4.26
N LYS A 60 9.86 -2.06 -3.37
CA LYS A 60 10.79 -3.15 -3.70
C LYS A 60 10.29 -4.00 -4.85
N LEU A 61 9.01 -4.33 -4.84
CA LEU A 61 8.42 -5.13 -5.92
C LEU A 61 8.50 -4.40 -7.25
N MET A 62 8.27 -3.10 -7.24
CA MET A 62 8.37 -2.29 -8.45
C MET A 62 9.80 -2.29 -9.00
N ILE A 63 10.77 -2.05 -8.14
CA ILE A 63 12.18 -1.97 -8.55
C ILE A 63 12.63 -3.30 -9.14
N ASN A 64 12.29 -4.40 -8.49
CA ASN A 64 12.74 -5.72 -8.92
C ASN A 64 12.08 -6.20 -10.20
N GLY A 65 10.92 -5.67 -10.52
CA GLY A 65 10.19 -6.11 -11.70
C GLY A 65 10.23 -5.16 -12.88
N THR A 66 10.98 -4.05 -12.78
CA THR A 66 10.96 -3.00 -13.80
C THR A 66 12.34 -2.40 -14.00
N ASP A 67 12.44 -1.47 -14.97
CA ASP A 67 13.66 -0.73 -15.26
C ASP A 67 13.78 0.55 -14.43
N TYR A 68 13.01 0.70 -13.37
CA TYR A 68 13.11 1.89 -12.53
C TYR A 68 14.50 1.99 -11.91
N ASN A 69 15.00 3.20 -11.84
CA ASN A 69 16.28 3.48 -11.21
C ASN A 69 16.15 3.26 -9.71
N SER A 70 16.84 2.24 -9.19
CA SER A 70 16.75 1.89 -7.77
C SER A 70 17.21 3.01 -6.85
N GLN A 71 18.10 3.89 -7.32
CA GLN A 71 18.57 5.01 -6.51
C GLN A 71 17.47 6.03 -6.23
N ASN A 72 16.53 6.19 -7.16
CA ASN A 72 15.43 7.11 -6.96
C ASN A 72 14.49 6.65 -5.84
N TYR A 73 14.50 5.35 -5.53
CA TYR A 73 13.62 4.78 -4.52
C TYR A 73 14.32 4.43 -3.22
N GLN A 74 15.63 4.70 -3.14
CA GLN A 74 16.40 4.37 -1.95
C GLN A 74 15.86 5.10 -0.71
N ALA A 75 15.49 6.36 -0.87
CA ALA A 75 14.95 7.13 0.24
C ALA A 75 13.63 6.54 0.77
N VAL A 76 12.84 5.92 -0.11
CA VAL A 76 11.62 5.24 0.33
C VAL A 76 11.96 4.08 1.25
N THR A 77 12.92 3.25 0.85
CA THR A 77 13.29 2.07 1.64
C THR A 77 13.96 2.44 2.96
N GLN A 78 14.54 3.63 3.05
CA GLN A 78 15.22 4.10 4.26
C GLN A 78 14.33 4.97 5.15
N ALA A 79 13.09 5.22 4.73
CA ALA A 79 12.20 6.08 5.50
C ALA A 79 11.86 5.44 6.85
N SER A 80 11.73 6.27 7.88
CA SER A 80 11.48 5.80 9.23
C SER A 80 9.98 5.70 9.55
N ASP A 81 9.13 6.39 8.80
CA ASP A 81 7.68 6.32 9.00
C ASP A 81 6.95 6.50 7.69
N TYR A 82 5.62 6.36 7.74
CA TYR A 82 4.82 6.39 6.51
C TYR A 82 4.81 7.77 5.84
N LYS A 83 4.95 8.85 6.64
CA LYS A 83 4.97 10.18 6.06
C LYS A 83 6.23 10.40 5.24
N GLU A 84 7.37 10.00 5.79
CA GLU A 84 8.63 10.07 5.05
C GLU A 84 8.60 9.18 3.82
N ALA A 85 8.06 7.98 3.96
CA ALA A 85 7.98 7.04 2.84
C ALA A 85 7.11 7.61 1.72
N ALA A 86 5.97 8.20 2.05
CA ALA A 86 5.08 8.78 1.06
C ALA A 86 5.74 9.95 0.34
N LYS A 87 6.43 10.81 1.08
CA LYS A 87 7.12 11.96 0.49
C LYS A 87 8.24 11.51 -0.42
N ALA A 88 9.02 10.53 0.02
CA ALA A 88 10.10 10.00 -0.79
C ALA A 88 9.59 9.37 -2.08
N LEU A 89 8.46 8.69 -2.00
CA LEU A 89 7.84 8.07 -3.16
C LEU A 89 7.42 9.12 -4.18
N GLN A 90 6.86 10.24 -3.71
CA GLN A 90 6.51 11.34 -4.60
C GLN A 90 7.74 11.97 -5.24
N GLU A 91 8.79 12.19 -4.46
CA GLU A 91 10.04 12.77 -4.95
C GLU A 91 10.73 11.87 -5.96
N ALA A 92 10.50 10.58 -5.85
CA ALA A 92 11.02 9.62 -6.83
C ALA A 92 10.17 9.56 -8.10
N HIS A 93 9.14 10.39 -8.18
CA HIS A 93 8.26 10.49 -9.36
C HIS A 93 7.47 9.22 -9.64
N TYR A 94 7.06 8.55 -8.58
CA TYR A 94 6.20 7.36 -8.70
C TYR A 94 4.90 7.69 -9.44
N ALA A 95 4.33 8.85 -9.13
CA ALA A 95 3.08 9.29 -9.75
C ALA A 95 3.27 10.69 -10.32
N THR A 96 2.47 11.03 -11.32
CA THR A 96 2.52 12.36 -11.93
C THR A 96 1.77 13.41 -11.11
N ASP A 97 0.95 12.97 -10.17
CA ASP A 97 0.17 13.87 -9.31
C ASP A 97 1.09 14.57 -8.31
N PRO A 98 1.19 15.91 -8.34
CA PRO A 98 2.08 16.62 -7.41
C PRO A 98 1.62 16.53 -5.95
N ASP A 99 0.35 16.13 -5.72
CA ASP A 99 -0.19 16.00 -4.37
C ASP A 99 -0.27 14.55 -3.92
N TYR A 100 0.43 13.66 -4.60
CA TYR A 100 0.32 12.22 -4.32
C TYR A 100 0.65 11.88 -2.87
N ALA A 101 1.76 12.42 -2.35
CA ALA A 101 2.17 12.13 -0.98
C ALA A 101 1.12 12.56 0.03
N GLN A 102 0.56 13.74 -0.17
CA GLN A 102 -0.45 14.26 0.75
C GLN A 102 -1.73 13.44 0.70
N LYS A 103 -2.14 13.00 -0.48
CA LYS A 103 -3.30 12.14 -0.63
C LYS A 103 -3.10 10.80 0.05
N LEU A 104 -1.93 10.19 -0.14
CA LEU A 104 -1.60 8.93 0.49
C LEU A 104 -1.58 9.06 2.01
N ILE A 105 -0.95 10.12 2.52
CA ILE A 105 -0.91 10.39 3.95
C ILE A 105 -2.32 10.56 4.52
N SER A 106 -3.18 11.30 3.81
CA SER A 106 -4.56 11.50 4.25
C SER A 106 -5.34 10.20 4.33
N VAL A 107 -5.14 9.32 3.35
CA VAL A 107 -5.80 8.01 3.34
C VAL A 107 -5.34 7.20 4.54
N ILE A 108 -4.05 7.17 4.81
CA ILE A 108 -3.51 6.43 5.94
C ILE A 108 -4.06 6.97 7.26
N GLN A 109 -4.14 8.30 7.40
CA GLN A 109 -4.67 8.90 8.61
C GLN A 109 -6.14 8.55 8.83
N THR A 110 -6.89 8.43 7.75
CA THR A 110 -8.28 7.99 7.83
C THR A 110 -8.35 6.55 8.33
N TYR A 111 -7.54 5.66 7.78
CA TYR A 111 -7.51 4.27 8.22
C TYR A 111 -7.02 4.12 9.65
N LYS A 112 -6.13 4.99 10.07
CA LYS A 112 -5.62 5.00 11.44
C LYS A 112 -6.74 5.27 12.43
N LEU A 113 -7.68 6.16 12.09
CA LEU A 113 -8.83 6.42 12.94
C LEU A 113 -9.72 5.19 13.07
N TYR A 114 -9.93 4.45 12.00
CA TYR A 114 -10.70 3.21 12.07
C TYR A 114 -10.03 2.19 12.97
N ASN A 115 -8.72 2.06 12.89
CA ASN A 115 -8.00 1.11 13.72
C ASN A 115 -8.04 1.49 15.20
N TYR A 116 -8.09 2.78 15.46
CA TYR A 116 -8.07 3.27 16.84
C TYR A 116 -9.29 2.82 17.62
N ASP A 117 -10.40 2.62 16.95
CA ASP A 117 -11.67 2.26 17.58
C ASP A 117 -11.82 0.76 17.85
N LYS A 118 -10.78 0.01 17.64
CA LYS A 118 -10.81 -1.45 17.83
C LYS A 118 -10.64 -1.89 19.26
#